data_2582637c5b1a3f32bdda6cdf9dfdf036
#
_entry.id   2582637c5b1a3f32bdda6cdf9dfdf036
#
_cell.length_a   1.000
_cell.length_b   1.000
_cell.length_c   1.000
_cell.angle_alpha   90.00
_cell.angle_beta   90.00
_cell.angle_gamma   90.00
#
_symmetry.space_group_name_H-M   'P 1'
#
loop_
_entity.id
_entity.type
_entity.pdbx_description
1 polymer ?
#
loop_
_entity_poly.entity_id
_entity_poly.type
_entity_poly.pdbx_seq_one_letter_code
_entity_poly.pdbx_strand_id
1 'polypeptide(L)'
;LSPAAFRQKLEEHARQYEHIPMFGFDHTPYVLSDFVRMLEEISGGEGELRQLTETMANRKVLFERHLEELGLAETDELFDLIRLLKHTVFVRDYRDTLRQKMYLLDRYMYEEMGRRLGNLTAEEATNLTSEEIADGLNGGDRAKFRLLAEERKKGFLVIERSGHLEVFSGDEAHSAARRELALPGTASDRVIRGVGASRGRAAGPARLIETNQELGKIRSGDVMITHVTRQDFVPAMRRCVAIVTDEGGITNHAAIIAREFGLPCVVGAKGALAEFKDGEEVEVDADAGTVERRH
;
A
#
# COMPACT_ATOMS: atom_id res chain seq x y z
N LEU A 1 11.82 16.69 29.08
CA LEU A 1 12.47 15.37 29.13
C LEU A 1 13.97 15.56 28.94
N SER A 2 14.80 14.78 29.66
CA SER A 2 16.23 14.70 29.34
C SER A 2 16.42 14.04 27.96
N PRO A 3 17.53 14.30 27.24
CA PRO A 3 17.78 13.68 25.94
C PRO A 3 17.73 12.14 25.99
N ALA A 4 18.18 11.53 27.08
CA ALA A 4 18.13 10.09 27.29
C ALA A 4 16.67 9.58 27.44
N ALA A 5 15.85 10.26 28.23
CA ALA A 5 14.44 9.92 28.43
C ALA A 5 13.61 10.15 27.14
N PHE A 6 13.95 11.14 26.35
CA PHE A 6 13.31 11.35 25.03
C PHE A 6 13.65 10.21 24.08
N ARG A 7 14.93 9.85 23.97
CA ARG A 7 15.38 8.72 23.13
C ARG A 7 14.70 7.42 23.52
N GLN A 8 14.65 7.12 24.81
CA GLN A 8 13.97 5.92 25.31
C GLN A 8 12.50 5.87 24.88
N LYS A 9 11.76 6.98 25.05
CA LYS A 9 10.35 7.07 24.61
C LYS A 9 10.20 6.92 23.12
N LEU A 10 11.12 7.46 22.33
CA LEU A 10 11.09 7.31 20.87
C LEU A 10 11.36 5.87 20.45
N GLU A 11 12.28 5.18 21.12
CA GLU A 11 12.55 3.75 20.88
C GLU A 11 11.36 2.86 21.28
N GLU A 12 10.67 3.19 22.36
CA GLU A 12 9.42 2.51 22.77
C GLU A 12 8.31 2.75 21.73
N HIS A 13 8.16 3.97 21.26
CA HIS A 13 7.21 4.34 20.23
C HIS A 13 7.52 3.62 18.90
N ALA A 14 8.79 3.59 18.48
CA ALA A 14 9.21 2.89 17.27
C ALA A 14 8.83 1.40 17.34
N ARG A 15 9.12 0.71 18.43
CA ARG A 15 8.72 -0.70 18.64
C ARG A 15 7.22 -0.92 18.63
N GLN A 16 6.45 0.04 19.15
CA GLN A 16 4.99 -0.07 19.19
C GLN A 16 4.36 0.05 17.80
N TYR A 17 4.95 0.84 16.90
CA TYR A 17 4.35 1.26 15.64
C TYR A 17 5.14 0.80 14.40
N GLU A 18 6.19 -0.02 14.55
CA GLU A 18 6.98 -0.55 13.43
C GLU A 18 6.15 -1.31 12.40
N HIS A 19 4.99 -1.86 12.81
CA HIS A 19 4.10 -2.64 11.95
C HIS A 19 3.25 -1.79 10.98
N ILE A 20 3.17 -0.46 11.16
CA ILE A 20 2.26 0.39 10.36
C ILE A 20 2.44 0.22 8.84
N PRO A 21 3.66 0.15 8.27
CA PRO A 21 3.83 -0.01 6.83
C PRO A 21 3.61 -1.45 6.34
N MET A 22 3.40 -2.42 7.25
CA MET A 22 3.35 -3.83 6.91
C MET A 22 2.02 -4.25 6.30
N PHE A 23 1.93 -4.26 4.97
CA PHE A 23 0.77 -4.75 4.22
C PHE A 23 1.10 -5.97 3.34
N GLY A 24 2.35 -6.42 3.36
CA GLY A 24 2.87 -7.57 2.63
C GLY A 24 4.34 -7.80 3.01
N PHE A 25 4.92 -8.88 2.48
CA PHE A 25 6.31 -9.24 2.74
C PHE A 25 7.32 -8.34 2.02
N ASP A 26 6.89 -7.67 0.98
CA ASP A 26 7.62 -6.68 0.20
C ASP A 26 7.76 -5.33 0.92
N HIS A 27 7.05 -5.14 2.03
CA HIS A 27 7.15 -3.94 2.85
C HIS A 27 8.15 -4.14 3.99
N THR A 28 8.85 -3.05 4.32
CA THR A 28 9.78 -3.02 5.45
C THR A 28 9.13 -2.37 6.66
N PRO A 29 9.30 -2.93 7.87
CA PRO A 29 8.83 -2.27 9.09
C PRO A 29 9.57 -0.94 9.30
N TYR A 30 8.89 0.00 9.94
CA TYR A 30 9.54 1.24 10.35
C TYR A 30 10.65 0.96 11.37
N VAL A 31 11.74 1.67 11.22
CA VAL A 31 12.85 1.68 12.17
C VAL A 31 12.97 3.05 12.86
N LEU A 32 13.77 3.14 13.90
CA LEU A 32 13.91 4.37 14.68
C LEU A 32 14.23 5.61 13.83
N SER A 33 15.06 5.46 12.81
CA SER A 33 15.42 6.57 11.89
C SER A 33 14.24 7.11 11.09
N ASP A 34 13.23 6.29 10.80
CA ASP A 34 12.03 6.75 10.11
C ASP A 34 11.21 7.67 11.00
N PHE A 35 11.08 7.33 12.28
CA PHE A 35 10.38 8.19 13.26
C PHE A 35 11.15 9.49 13.54
N VAL A 36 12.49 9.45 13.55
CA VAL A 36 13.32 10.66 13.66
C VAL A 36 13.06 11.58 12.47
N ARG A 37 13.09 11.04 11.25
CA ARG A 37 12.79 11.80 10.02
C ARG A 37 11.38 12.41 10.05
N MET A 38 10.36 11.63 10.44
CA MET A 38 8.99 12.13 10.58
C MET A 38 8.90 13.28 11.58
N LEU A 39 9.64 13.22 12.70
CA LEU A 39 9.69 14.31 13.67
C LEU A 39 10.38 15.56 13.12
N GLU A 40 11.44 15.40 12.31
CA GLU A 40 12.12 16.51 11.66
C GLU A 40 11.20 17.21 10.64
N GLU A 41 10.40 16.46 9.90
CA GLU A 41 9.39 16.98 8.97
C GLU A 41 8.28 17.76 9.70
N ILE A 42 7.91 17.35 10.91
CA ILE A 42 6.88 18.00 11.74
C ILE A 42 7.45 19.20 12.52
N SER A 43 8.76 19.27 12.74
CA SER A 43 9.38 20.27 13.63
C SER A 43 9.15 21.73 13.24
N GLY A 44 8.73 22.02 11.99
CA GLY A 44 8.19 23.32 11.57
C GLY A 44 6.70 23.55 11.87
N GLY A 45 6.00 22.54 12.37
CA GLY A 45 4.54 22.47 12.48
C GLY A 45 4.00 22.34 13.92
N GLU A 46 4.65 22.93 14.94
CA GLU A 46 4.11 22.93 16.31
C GLU A 46 2.65 23.40 16.37
N GLY A 47 2.29 24.38 15.53
CA GLY A 47 0.91 24.87 15.38
C GLY A 47 -0.02 23.80 14.80
N GLU A 48 0.40 23.10 13.78
CA GLU A 48 -0.38 22.05 13.13
C GLU A 48 -0.61 20.85 14.05
N LEU A 49 0.44 20.43 14.79
CA LEU A 49 0.34 19.35 15.77
C LEU A 49 -0.61 19.73 16.93
N ARG A 50 -0.55 20.98 17.40
CA ARG A 50 -1.44 21.49 18.43
C ARG A 50 -2.88 21.49 17.94
N GLN A 51 -3.13 22.00 16.74
CA GLN A 51 -4.46 22.01 16.12
C GLN A 51 -5.00 20.59 15.92
N LEU A 52 -4.17 19.65 15.49
CA LEU A 52 -4.54 18.24 15.34
C LEU A 52 -4.91 17.63 16.69
N THR A 53 -4.11 17.89 17.73
CA THR A 53 -4.35 17.39 19.09
C THR A 53 -5.65 17.98 19.67
N GLU A 54 -5.91 19.26 19.49
CA GLU A 54 -7.14 19.91 19.90
C GLU A 54 -8.35 19.39 19.13
N THR A 55 -8.21 19.17 17.82
CA THR A 55 -9.26 18.56 16.98
C THR A 55 -9.60 17.14 17.44
N MET A 56 -8.58 16.35 17.75
CA MET A 56 -8.78 14.97 18.25
C MET A 56 -9.46 14.97 19.64
N ALA A 57 -9.05 15.87 20.54
CA ALA A 57 -9.66 16.00 21.85
C ALA A 57 -11.13 16.44 21.77
N ASN A 58 -11.43 17.32 20.83
CA ASN A 58 -12.78 17.88 20.64
C ASN A 58 -13.68 17.02 19.73
N ARG A 59 -13.19 15.91 19.19
CA ARG A 59 -13.93 15.07 18.22
C ARG A 59 -15.30 14.63 18.70
N LYS A 60 -15.41 14.26 19.98
CA LYS A 60 -16.69 13.84 20.58
C LYS A 60 -17.67 15.00 20.64
N VAL A 61 -17.22 16.14 21.11
CA VAL A 61 -18.03 17.38 21.24
C VAL A 61 -18.49 17.88 19.87
N LEU A 62 -17.60 17.83 18.87
CA LEU A 62 -17.93 18.22 17.49
C LEU A 62 -18.98 17.27 16.90
N PHE A 63 -18.86 15.99 17.15
CA PHE A 63 -19.82 15.00 16.68
C PHE A 63 -21.20 15.21 17.30
N GLU A 64 -21.27 15.39 18.62
CA GLU A 64 -22.51 15.66 19.34
C GLU A 64 -23.18 16.96 18.85
N ARG A 65 -22.39 18.03 18.64
CA ARG A 65 -22.91 19.30 18.09
C ARG A 65 -23.46 19.13 16.68
N HIS A 66 -22.79 18.38 15.78
CA HIS A 66 -23.30 18.15 14.44
C HIS A 66 -24.61 17.35 14.44
N LEU A 67 -24.78 16.42 15.38
CA LEU A 67 -26.05 15.70 15.54
C LEU A 67 -27.18 16.64 15.98
N GLU A 68 -26.89 17.55 16.91
CA GLU A 68 -27.85 18.58 17.34
C GLU A 68 -28.22 19.55 16.20
N GLU A 69 -27.22 20.01 15.42
CA GLU A 69 -27.43 20.88 14.25
C GLU A 69 -28.29 20.22 13.17
N LEU A 70 -28.18 18.90 13.02
CA LEU A 70 -29.03 18.10 12.11
C LEU A 70 -30.39 17.75 12.71
N GLY A 71 -30.65 18.11 13.98
CA GLY A 71 -31.87 17.77 14.67
C GLY A 71 -32.10 16.28 14.91
N LEU A 72 -31.01 15.49 14.95
CA LEU A 72 -31.08 14.05 15.13
C LEU A 72 -31.09 13.69 16.61
N ALA A 73 -32.11 12.95 17.03
CA ALA A 73 -32.20 12.35 18.36
C ALA A 73 -31.66 10.91 18.36
N GLU A 74 -31.26 10.42 19.54
CA GLU A 74 -30.79 9.04 19.71
C GLU A 74 -31.82 7.97 19.32
N THR A 75 -33.08 8.36 19.18
CA THR A 75 -34.22 7.50 18.78
C THR A 75 -34.43 7.43 17.27
N ASP A 76 -33.68 8.20 16.49
CA ASP A 76 -33.87 8.24 15.04
C ASP A 76 -33.11 7.09 14.35
N GLU A 77 -33.75 6.47 13.37
CA GLU A 77 -33.15 5.42 12.53
C GLU A 77 -31.82 5.89 11.91
N LEU A 78 -31.72 7.16 11.51
CA LEU A 78 -30.50 7.75 10.96
C LEU A 78 -29.38 7.80 11.98
N PHE A 79 -29.68 7.99 13.26
CA PHE A 79 -28.69 7.95 14.34
C PHE A 79 -28.10 6.53 14.49
N ASP A 80 -28.93 5.50 14.41
CA ASP A 80 -28.47 4.11 14.45
C ASP A 80 -27.62 3.75 13.24
N LEU A 81 -27.94 4.25 12.04
CA LEU A 81 -27.11 4.08 10.84
C LEU A 81 -25.76 4.79 10.98
N ILE A 82 -25.71 5.97 11.54
CA ILE A 82 -24.45 6.71 11.82
C ILE A 82 -23.60 5.92 12.84
N ARG A 83 -24.20 5.38 13.89
CA ARG A 83 -23.51 4.51 14.87
C ARG A 83 -22.95 3.26 14.19
N LEU A 84 -23.76 2.58 13.39
CA LEU A 84 -23.35 1.39 12.67
C LEU A 84 -22.17 1.70 11.73
N LEU A 85 -22.24 2.79 10.97
CA LEU A 85 -21.16 3.24 10.09
C LEU A 85 -19.88 3.50 10.88
N LYS A 86 -19.96 4.20 12.01
CA LYS A 86 -18.83 4.47 12.89
C LYS A 86 -18.17 3.18 13.40
N HIS A 87 -18.98 2.21 13.83
CA HIS A 87 -18.48 0.91 14.26
C HIS A 87 -17.86 0.12 13.10
N THR A 88 -18.47 0.16 11.92
CA THR A 88 -17.95 -0.52 10.73
C THR A 88 -16.59 0.03 10.31
N VAL A 89 -16.42 1.35 10.32
CA VAL A 89 -15.12 1.99 10.03
C VAL A 89 -14.10 1.59 11.07
N PHE A 90 -14.43 1.63 12.37
CA PHE A 90 -13.53 1.20 13.43
C PHE A 90 -13.08 -0.26 13.28
N VAL A 91 -14.03 -1.18 13.02
CA VAL A 91 -13.73 -2.61 12.85
C VAL A 91 -12.82 -2.82 11.64
N ARG A 92 -13.05 -2.10 10.53
CA ARG A 92 -12.20 -2.15 9.35
C ARG A 92 -10.76 -1.73 9.68
N ASP A 93 -10.58 -0.59 10.32
CA ASP A 93 -9.27 -0.04 10.64
C ASP A 93 -8.53 -0.91 11.68
N TYR A 94 -9.27 -1.46 12.65
CA TYR A 94 -8.73 -2.41 13.62
C TYR A 94 -8.27 -3.71 12.96
N ARG A 95 -9.06 -4.25 12.01
CA ARG A 95 -8.68 -5.42 11.21
C ARG A 95 -7.37 -5.15 10.44
N ASP A 96 -7.24 -3.97 9.85
CA ASP A 96 -6.03 -3.61 9.11
C ASP A 96 -4.81 -3.51 10.02
N THR A 97 -4.97 -2.97 11.23
CA THR A 97 -3.92 -2.97 12.26
C THR A 97 -3.51 -4.40 12.67
N LEU A 98 -4.48 -5.29 12.87
CA LEU A 98 -4.18 -6.70 13.19
C LEU A 98 -3.45 -7.39 12.03
N ARG A 99 -3.84 -7.14 10.80
CA ARG A 99 -3.19 -7.70 9.62
C ARG A 99 -1.75 -7.20 9.48
N GLN A 100 -1.49 -5.92 9.71
CA GLN A 100 -0.14 -5.37 9.72
C GLN A 100 0.76 -6.04 10.76
N LYS A 101 0.23 -6.26 11.97
CA LYS A 101 0.95 -6.99 13.03
C LYS A 101 1.22 -8.45 12.66
N MET A 102 0.26 -9.11 12.00
CA MET A 102 0.47 -10.46 11.48
C MET A 102 1.62 -10.49 10.46
N TYR A 103 1.60 -9.61 9.47
CA TYR A 103 2.69 -9.55 8.47
C TYR A 103 4.06 -9.32 9.12
N LEU A 104 4.13 -8.50 10.16
CA LEU A 104 5.38 -8.29 10.90
C LEU A 104 5.84 -9.58 11.60
N LEU A 105 4.94 -10.30 12.28
CA LEU A 105 5.25 -11.57 12.93
C LEU A 105 5.65 -12.65 11.92
N ASP A 106 4.91 -12.75 10.82
CA ASP A 106 5.22 -13.67 9.73
C ASP A 106 6.59 -13.36 9.13
N ARG A 107 6.94 -12.08 8.98
CA ARG A 107 8.27 -11.66 8.51
C ARG A 107 9.37 -12.20 9.41
N TYR A 108 9.27 -12.04 10.72
CA TYR A 108 10.26 -12.59 11.65
C TYR A 108 10.37 -14.11 11.57
N MET A 109 9.24 -14.79 11.36
CA MET A 109 9.21 -16.23 11.16
C MET A 109 9.93 -16.62 9.85
N TYR A 110 9.66 -15.92 8.75
CA TYR A 110 10.32 -16.16 7.48
C TYR A 110 11.80 -15.78 7.48
N GLU A 111 12.22 -14.76 8.22
CA GLU A 111 13.64 -14.44 8.45
C GLU A 111 14.37 -15.60 9.13
N GLU A 112 13.79 -16.20 10.17
CA GLU A 112 14.37 -17.35 10.84
C GLU A 112 14.36 -18.61 9.96
N MET A 113 13.29 -18.87 9.22
CA MET A 113 13.24 -19.95 8.23
C MET A 113 14.30 -19.75 7.16
N GLY A 114 14.42 -18.57 6.58
CA GLY A 114 15.41 -18.24 5.55
C GLY A 114 16.84 -18.44 6.05
N ARG A 115 17.12 -18.04 7.27
CA ARG A 115 18.43 -18.29 7.93
C ARG A 115 18.75 -19.78 7.98
N ARG A 116 17.78 -20.64 8.30
CA ARG A 116 17.94 -22.11 8.35
C ARG A 116 18.05 -22.73 6.97
N LEU A 117 17.40 -22.16 5.98
CA LEU A 117 17.35 -22.66 4.59
C LEU A 117 18.56 -22.22 3.72
N GLY A 118 19.61 -21.69 4.32
CA GLY A 118 20.85 -21.33 3.59
C GLY A 118 21.03 -19.82 3.49
N ASN A 119 20.60 -19.06 4.48
CA ASN A 119 20.68 -17.60 4.59
C ASN A 119 19.87 -16.89 3.47
N LEU A 120 18.66 -17.36 3.22
CA LEU A 120 17.68 -16.62 2.42
C LEU A 120 17.13 -15.45 3.24
N THR A 121 16.80 -14.36 2.57
CA THR A 121 16.02 -13.29 3.17
C THR A 121 14.57 -13.75 3.43
N ALA A 122 13.81 -13.00 4.25
CA ALA A 122 12.39 -13.29 4.44
C ALA A 122 11.62 -13.32 3.11
N GLU A 123 11.87 -12.32 2.24
CA GLU A 123 11.27 -12.23 0.91
C GLU A 123 11.63 -13.41 0.01
N GLU A 124 12.89 -13.86 0.02
CA GLU A 124 13.30 -15.07 -0.71
C GLU A 124 12.63 -16.32 -0.17
N ALA A 125 12.46 -16.43 1.14
CA ALA A 125 11.81 -17.56 1.76
C ALA A 125 10.30 -17.62 1.46
N THR A 126 9.62 -16.49 1.25
CA THR A 126 8.21 -16.47 0.83
C THR A 126 8.00 -16.96 -0.61
N ASN A 127 9.04 -17.03 -1.41
CA ASN A 127 8.99 -17.60 -2.76
C ASN A 127 9.09 -19.13 -2.77
N LEU A 128 9.17 -19.77 -1.60
CA LEU A 128 9.15 -21.23 -1.47
C LEU A 128 7.77 -21.72 -1.05
N THR A 129 7.37 -22.89 -1.55
CA THR A 129 6.14 -23.54 -1.06
C THR A 129 6.31 -24.10 0.35
N SER A 130 5.21 -24.39 1.03
CA SER A 130 5.24 -24.98 2.38
C SER A 130 5.97 -26.33 2.40
N GLU A 131 5.84 -27.13 1.34
CA GLU A 131 6.52 -28.42 1.21
C GLU A 131 8.03 -28.25 1.03
N GLU A 132 8.46 -27.26 0.23
CA GLU A 132 9.89 -26.95 0.03
C GLU A 132 10.53 -26.42 1.31
N ILE A 133 9.83 -25.57 2.05
CA ILE A 133 10.27 -25.10 3.38
C ILE A 133 10.42 -26.29 4.34
N ALA A 134 9.42 -27.16 4.38
CA ALA A 134 9.44 -28.35 5.24
C ALA A 134 10.58 -29.30 4.86
N ASP A 135 10.80 -29.56 3.58
CA ASP A 135 11.91 -30.37 3.09
C ASP A 135 13.27 -29.77 3.49
N GLY A 136 13.45 -28.48 3.25
CA GLY A 136 14.68 -27.79 3.59
C GLY A 136 14.98 -27.74 5.11
N LEU A 137 13.97 -27.57 5.94
CA LEU A 137 14.11 -27.59 7.41
C LEU A 137 14.41 -29.01 7.93
N ASN A 138 13.98 -30.07 7.22
CA ASN A 138 14.25 -31.46 7.55
C ASN A 138 15.56 -32.00 6.95
N GLY A 139 16.42 -31.15 6.41
CA GLY A 139 17.76 -31.51 5.95
C GLY A 139 17.91 -31.62 4.42
N GLY A 140 16.95 -31.11 3.67
CA GLY A 140 17.02 -31.00 2.20
C GLY A 140 18.19 -30.13 1.71
N ASP A 141 18.47 -30.21 0.42
CA ASP A 141 19.59 -29.51 -0.23
C ASP A 141 19.38 -27.99 -0.22
N ARG A 142 20.09 -27.29 0.65
CA ARG A 142 20.03 -25.83 0.81
C ARG A 142 20.44 -25.06 -0.44
N ALA A 143 21.34 -25.59 -1.26
CA ALA A 143 21.75 -24.95 -2.50
C ALA A 143 20.61 -24.90 -3.52
N LYS A 144 19.80 -25.96 -3.56
CA LYS A 144 18.59 -26.05 -4.40
C LYS A 144 17.60 -24.94 -4.04
N PHE A 145 17.35 -24.69 -2.76
CA PHE A 145 16.37 -23.68 -2.33
C PHE A 145 16.81 -22.26 -2.66
N ARG A 146 18.12 -21.97 -2.57
CA ARG A 146 18.65 -20.69 -2.99
C ARG A 146 18.46 -20.43 -4.48
N LEU A 147 18.82 -21.42 -5.33
CA LEU A 147 18.62 -21.28 -6.78
C LEU A 147 17.15 -21.10 -7.14
N LEU A 148 16.27 -21.85 -6.46
CA LEU A 148 14.83 -21.76 -6.67
C LEU A 148 14.28 -20.40 -6.28
N ALA A 149 14.69 -19.86 -5.13
CA ALA A 149 14.30 -18.52 -4.66
C ALA A 149 14.78 -17.42 -5.63
N GLU A 150 16.02 -17.52 -6.13
CA GLU A 150 16.57 -16.56 -7.11
C GLU A 150 15.82 -16.61 -8.44
N GLU A 151 15.46 -17.80 -8.93
CA GLU A 151 14.68 -17.95 -10.15
C GLU A 151 13.28 -17.36 -9.99
N ARG A 152 12.65 -17.59 -8.84
CA ARG A 152 11.30 -17.12 -8.54
C ARG A 152 11.20 -15.61 -8.30
N LYS A 153 12.31 -14.93 -8.01
CA LYS A 153 12.36 -13.46 -8.05
C LYS A 153 12.01 -12.88 -9.42
N LYS A 154 12.28 -13.62 -10.49
CA LYS A 154 11.91 -13.19 -11.85
C LYS A 154 10.43 -13.38 -12.16
N GLY A 155 9.78 -14.31 -11.48
CA GLY A 155 8.36 -14.61 -11.59
C GLY A 155 8.02 -15.86 -10.79
N PHE A 156 6.95 -15.82 -10.02
CA PHE A 156 6.45 -16.92 -9.22
C PHE A 156 4.93 -16.99 -9.31
N LEU A 157 4.40 -18.09 -9.77
CA LEU A 157 2.97 -18.32 -9.90
C LEU A 157 2.62 -19.70 -9.39
N VAL A 158 1.63 -19.75 -8.51
CA VAL A 158 1.04 -21.01 -8.03
C VAL A 158 -0.41 -21.06 -8.47
N ILE A 159 -0.78 -22.14 -9.12
CA ILE A 159 -2.16 -22.40 -9.56
C ILE A 159 -2.65 -23.67 -8.89
N GLU A 160 -3.79 -23.60 -8.23
CA GLU A 160 -4.47 -24.79 -7.73
C GLU A 160 -5.44 -25.31 -8.78
N ARG A 161 -5.27 -26.58 -9.16
CA ARG A 161 -6.18 -27.30 -10.06
C ARG A 161 -6.59 -28.64 -9.44
N SER A 162 -7.85 -28.77 -9.13
CA SER A 162 -8.41 -30.02 -8.58
C SER A 162 -7.66 -30.56 -7.36
N GLY A 163 -7.22 -29.67 -6.47
CA GLY A 163 -6.47 -30.03 -5.27
C GLY A 163 -4.95 -30.25 -5.48
N HIS A 164 -4.45 -30.01 -6.68
CA HIS A 164 -3.02 -30.07 -7.00
C HIS A 164 -2.47 -28.67 -7.24
N LEU A 165 -1.29 -28.40 -6.68
CA LEU A 165 -0.57 -27.14 -6.90
C LEU A 165 0.37 -27.30 -8.10
N GLU A 166 0.16 -26.48 -9.12
CA GLU A 166 1.10 -26.27 -10.21
C GLU A 166 1.93 -25.04 -9.90
N VAL A 167 3.25 -25.18 -9.90
CA VAL A 167 4.18 -24.12 -9.52
C VAL A 167 5.03 -23.73 -10.73
N PHE A 168 4.97 -22.47 -11.11
CA PHE A 168 5.73 -21.91 -12.24
C PHE A 168 6.75 -20.91 -11.73
N SER A 169 7.93 -20.85 -12.35
CA SER A 169 9.05 -20.01 -11.96
C SER A 169 9.61 -19.23 -13.17
N GLY A 170 10.19 -18.05 -12.92
CA GLY A 170 10.84 -17.26 -13.96
C GLY A 170 9.92 -16.88 -15.12
N ASP A 171 10.43 -16.97 -16.33
CA ASP A 171 9.68 -16.60 -17.56
C ASP A 171 8.45 -17.51 -17.81
N GLU A 172 8.49 -18.74 -17.31
CA GLU A 172 7.35 -19.64 -17.40
C GLU A 172 6.18 -19.16 -16.55
N ALA A 173 6.45 -18.58 -15.37
CA ALA A 173 5.42 -17.99 -14.52
C ALA A 173 4.70 -16.84 -15.24
N HIS A 174 5.42 -15.96 -15.93
CA HIS A 174 4.84 -14.88 -16.72
C HIS A 174 4.00 -15.43 -17.90
N SER A 175 4.48 -16.47 -18.55
CA SER A 175 3.76 -17.11 -19.65
C SER A 175 2.48 -17.79 -19.17
N ALA A 176 2.54 -18.51 -18.05
CA ALA A 176 1.40 -19.13 -17.41
C ALA A 176 0.38 -18.08 -16.94
N ALA A 177 0.83 -17.01 -16.28
CA ALA A 177 -0.04 -15.92 -15.85
C ALA A 177 -0.80 -15.27 -17.02
N ARG A 178 -0.13 -15.04 -18.15
CA ARG A 178 -0.79 -14.51 -19.36
C ARG A 178 -1.87 -15.44 -19.89
N ARG A 179 -1.63 -16.75 -19.89
CA ARG A 179 -2.62 -17.75 -20.35
C ARG A 179 -3.84 -17.80 -19.42
N GLU A 180 -3.59 -17.86 -18.10
CA GLU A 180 -4.64 -18.06 -17.10
C GLU A 180 -5.49 -16.82 -16.88
N LEU A 181 -4.85 -15.66 -16.83
CA LEU A 181 -5.53 -14.40 -16.53
C LEU A 181 -6.11 -13.74 -17.79
N ALA A 182 -5.90 -14.34 -18.97
CA ALA A 182 -6.30 -13.75 -20.27
C ALA A 182 -5.91 -12.25 -20.35
N LEU A 183 -4.71 -11.91 -19.85
CA LEU A 183 -4.24 -10.52 -19.86
C LEU A 183 -4.14 -10.05 -21.31
N PRO A 184 -4.77 -8.92 -21.67
CA PRO A 184 -4.67 -8.41 -23.03
C PRO A 184 -3.20 -8.18 -23.38
N GLY A 185 -2.80 -8.60 -24.59
CA GLY A 185 -1.47 -8.29 -25.09
C GLY A 185 -1.24 -6.78 -25.08
N THR A 186 0.01 -6.37 -24.89
CA THR A 186 0.45 -4.96 -24.94
C THR A 186 0.13 -4.36 -26.32
N ALA A 187 -1.02 -3.73 -26.44
CA ALA A 187 -1.35 -2.90 -27.59
C ALA A 187 -0.84 -1.47 -27.30
N SER A 188 0.02 -0.94 -28.15
CA SER A 188 0.83 0.28 -27.92
C SER A 188 0.09 1.61 -27.82
N ASP A 189 -1.24 1.65 -28.02
CA ASP A 189 -2.04 2.88 -28.00
C ASP A 189 -3.30 2.76 -27.14
N ARG A 190 -3.19 2.10 -26.00
CA ARG A 190 -4.36 1.82 -25.17
C ARG A 190 -4.66 2.97 -24.20
N VAL A 191 -5.85 3.52 -24.32
CA VAL A 191 -6.42 4.39 -23.28
C VAL A 191 -6.88 3.50 -22.13
N ILE A 192 -6.27 3.62 -20.96
CA ILE A 192 -6.71 2.93 -19.76
C ILE A 192 -7.89 3.67 -19.15
N ARG A 193 -8.92 2.94 -18.76
CA ARG A 193 -10.15 3.48 -18.18
C ARG A 193 -10.33 3.04 -16.75
N GLY A 194 -10.75 3.98 -15.92
CA GLY A 194 -11.10 3.80 -14.53
C GLY A 194 -12.25 4.72 -14.14
N VAL A 195 -12.35 5.01 -12.87
CA VAL A 195 -13.33 5.93 -12.30
C VAL A 195 -12.62 7.20 -11.84
N GLY A 196 -13.04 8.35 -12.33
CA GLY A 196 -12.57 9.64 -11.84
C GLY A 196 -13.00 9.86 -10.39
N ALA A 197 -12.06 9.83 -9.48
CA ALA A 197 -12.32 9.93 -8.05
C ALA A 197 -12.06 11.32 -7.46
N SER A 198 -11.20 12.10 -8.10
CA SER A 198 -10.96 13.52 -7.82
C SER A 198 -10.76 14.22 -9.16
N ARG A 199 -11.56 15.23 -9.43
CA ARG A 199 -11.67 15.88 -10.74
C ARG A 199 -10.41 16.60 -11.19
N GLY A 200 -10.30 16.84 -12.49
CA GLY A 200 -9.27 17.63 -13.14
C GLY A 200 -8.44 16.83 -14.12
N ARG A 201 -7.48 17.54 -14.75
CA ARG A 201 -6.54 16.98 -15.72
C ARG A 201 -5.13 17.36 -15.34
N ALA A 202 -4.21 16.43 -15.51
CA ALA A 202 -2.79 16.68 -15.34
C ALA A 202 -1.98 15.77 -16.25
N ALA A 203 -0.78 16.23 -16.61
CA ALA A 203 0.18 15.44 -17.37
C ALA A 203 1.56 15.51 -16.71
N GLY A 204 2.32 14.44 -16.83
CA GLY A 204 3.68 14.36 -16.33
C GLY A 204 4.25 12.95 -16.46
N PRO A 205 5.51 12.76 -16.07
CA PRO A 205 6.17 11.47 -16.12
C PRO A 205 5.46 10.47 -15.21
N ALA A 206 5.11 9.30 -15.73
CA ALA A 206 4.61 8.18 -14.94
C ALA A 206 5.68 7.67 -13.98
N ARG A 207 5.33 7.47 -12.71
CA ARG A 207 6.15 6.75 -11.72
C ARG A 207 5.40 5.54 -11.25
N LEU A 208 5.91 4.38 -11.66
CA LEU A 208 5.35 3.10 -11.29
C LEU A 208 5.84 2.75 -9.88
N ILE A 209 4.90 2.61 -8.96
CA ILE A 209 5.16 2.31 -7.56
C ILE A 209 4.46 1.00 -7.21
N GLU A 210 5.23 -0.07 -7.16
CA GLU A 210 4.73 -1.38 -6.76
C GLU A 210 4.79 -1.55 -5.25
N THR A 211 5.85 -1.03 -4.62
CA THR A 211 6.08 -1.17 -3.19
C THR A 211 6.37 0.18 -2.52
N ASN A 212 6.25 0.25 -1.19
CA ASN A 212 6.56 1.45 -0.42
C ASN A 212 8.05 1.85 -0.46
N GLN A 213 8.95 0.90 -0.77
CA GLN A 213 10.39 1.17 -0.91
C GLN A 213 10.68 2.07 -2.10
N GLU A 214 9.80 2.11 -3.07
CA GLU A 214 9.93 2.88 -4.31
C GLU A 214 9.40 4.32 -4.20
N LEU A 215 8.74 4.68 -3.10
CA LEU A 215 8.17 6.02 -2.87
C LEU A 215 9.22 7.15 -3.00
N GLY A 216 10.49 6.83 -2.75
CA GLY A 216 11.61 7.74 -2.97
C GLY A 216 11.87 8.12 -4.43
N LYS A 217 11.35 7.37 -5.40
CA LYS A 217 11.44 7.69 -6.83
C LYS A 217 10.57 8.90 -7.22
N ILE A 218 9.49 9.17 -6.49
CA ILE A 218 8.52 10.23 -6.79
C ILE A 218 9.16 11.61 -6.66
N ARG A 219 9.04 12.39 -7.72
CA ARG A 219 9.48 13.78 -7.79
C ARG A 219 8.29 14.71 -7.97
N SER A 220 8.51 16.01 -7.75
CA SER A 220 7.49 17.01 -8.03
C SER A 220 7.16 17.02 -9.54
N GLY A 221 5.88 16.95 -9.87
CA GLY A 221 5.39 16.90 -11.24
C GLY A 221 5.14 15.50 -11.79
N ASP A 222 5.46 14.44 -11.05
CA ASP A 222 5.22 13.06 -11.47
C ASP A 222 3.73 12.67 -11.36
N VAL A 223 3.30 11.74 -12.20
CA VAL A 223 2.04 11.01 -12.09
C VAL A 223 2.32 9.69 -11.39
N MET A 224 1.78 9.48 -10.19
CA MET A 224 1.90 8.21 -9.48
C MET A 224 0.95 7.18 -10.08
N ILE A 225 1.48 6.02 -10.48
CA ILE A 225 0.72 4.84 -10.89
C ILE A 225 1.06 3.69 -9.95
N THR A 226 0.06 3.12 -9.30
CA THR A 226 0.25 2.07 -8.29
C THR A 226 -0.96 1.13 -8.22
N HIS A 227 -0.81 -0.05 -7.62
CA HIS A 227 -1.95 -0.94 -7.38
C HIS A 227 -2.97 -0.31 -6.43
N VAL A 228 -2.51 0.12 -5.26
CA VAL A 228 -3.32 0.80 -4.22
C VAL A 228 -2.43 1.77 -3.45
N THR A 229 -3.02 2.77 -2.81
CA THR A 229 -2.29 3.65 -1.88
C THR A 229 -2.62 3.34 -0.43
N ARG A 230 -1.70 3.69 0.47
CA ARG A 230 -1.80 3.51 1.92
C ARG A 230 -1.31 4.76 2.63
N GLN A 231 -1.37 4.80 3.97
CA GLN A 231 -0.99 5.97 4.76
C GLN A 231 0.47 6.40 4.54
N ASP A 232 1.38 5.45 4.35
CA ASP A 232 2.79 5.68 4.08
C ASP A 232 3.06 6.31 2.70
N PHE A 233 2.08 6.28 1.78
CA PHE A 233 2.15 6.93 0.47
C PHE A 233 1.90 8.45 0.52
N VAL A 234 1.25 8.97 1.56
CA VAL A 234 0.80 10.36 1.65
C VAL A 234 1.91 11.39 1.40
N PRO A 235 3.12 11.29 1.97
CA PRO A 235 4.21 12.23 1.70
C PRO A 235 4.63 12.24 0.22
N ALA A 236 4.60 11.09 -0.45
CA ALA A 236 4.91 10.98 -1.88
C ALA A 236 3.76 11.54 -2.74
N MET A 237 2.51 11.26 -2.39
CA MET A 237 1.32 11.76 -3.09
C MET A 237 1.28 13.30 -3.14
N ARG A 238 1.76 13.99 -2.12
CA ARG A 238 1.85 15.46 -2.10
C ARG A 238 2.75 16.04 -3.19
N ARG A 239 3.70 15.26 -3.71
CA ARG A 239 4.62 15.71 -4.77
C ARG A 239 4.09 15.43 -6.17
N CYS A 240 3.04 14.60 -6.29
CA CYS A 240 2.45 14.22 -7.55
C CYS A 240 1.58 15.34 -8.14
N VAL A 241 1.39 15.30 -9.45
CA VAL A 241 0.38 16.12 -10.16
C VAL A 241 -0.92 15.35 -10.43
N ALA A 242 -0.86 14.01 -10.42
CA ALA A 242 -2.03 13.13 -10.49
C ALA A 242 -1.74 11.77 -9.86
N ILE A 243 -2.80 11.03 -9.55
CA ILE A 243 -2.74 9.70 -8.96
C ILE A 243 -3.60 8.74 -9.76
N VAL A 244 -3.04 7.58 -10.09
CA VAL A 244 -3.73 6.49 -10.79
C VAL A 244 -3.57 5.21 -9.96
N THR A 245 -4.67 4.49 -9.72
CA THR A 245 -4.60 3.18 -9.07
C THR A 245 -5.28 2.11 -9.91
N ASP A 246 -4.64 0.95 -10.03
CA ASP A 246 -5.22 -0.22 -10.71
C ASP A 246 -6.50 -0.69 -10.02
N GLU A 247 -6.50 -0.65 -8.70
CA GLU A 247 -7.62 -1.11 -7.88
C GLU A 247 -8.25 0.03 -7.08
N GLY A 248 -9.47 -0.22 -6.60
CA GLY A 248 -10.18 0.66 -5.69
C GLY A 248 -11.35 1.37 -6.32
N GLY A 249 -12.02 2.16 -5.51
CA GLY A 249 -13.21 2.94 -5.85
C GLY A 249 -13.16 4.34 -5.25
N ILE A 250 -14.19 5.13 -5.45
CA ILE A 250 -14.27 6.54 -5.04
C ILE A 250 -14.16 6.80 -3.53
N THR A 251 -14.18 5.74 -2.72
CA THR A 251 -14.05 5.80 -1.25
C THR A 251 -12.72 5.20 -0.75
N ASN A 252 -11.82 4.79 -1.66
CA ASN A 252 -10.52 4.26 -1.25
C ASN A 252 -9.58 5.37 -0.76
N HIS A 253 -8.44 5.00 -0.18
CA HIS A 253 -7.46 5.91 0.37
C HIS A 253 -6.93 6.91 -0.69
N ALA A 254 -6.59 6.44 -1.91
CA ALA A 254 -6.14 7.30 -3.00
C ALA A 254 -7.16 8.41 -3.31
N ALA A 255 -8.43 8.04 -3.43
CA ALA A 255 -9.52 8.96 -3.74
C ALA A 255 -9.74 10.02 -2.65
N ILE A 256 -9.63 9.63 -1.38
CA ILE A 256 -9.80 10.55 -0.24
C ILE A 256 -8.66 11.57 -0.21
N ILE A 257 -7.42 11.09 -0.24
CA ILE A 257 -6.23 11.96 -0.18
C ILE A 257 -6.11 12.84 -1.42
N ALA A 258 -6.43 12.32 -2.61
CA ALA A 258 -6.42 13.13 -3.84
C ALA A 258 -7.40 14.30 -3.76
N ARG A 259 -8.61 14.09 -3.21
CA ARG A 259 -9.58 15.18 -2.99
C ARG A 259 -9.08 16.19 -1.95
N GLU A 260 -8.44 15.75 -0.88
CA GLU A 260 -7.86 16.65 0.12
C GLU A 260 -6.75 17.53 -0.46
N PHE A 261 -5.95 16.99 -1.38
CA PHE A 261 -4.85 17.72 -2.02
C PHE A 261 -5.27 18.44 -3.32
N GLY A 262 -6.50 18.25 -3.79
CA GLY A 262 -6.96 18.80 -5.05
C GLY A 262 -6.26 18.21 -6.29
N LEU A 263 -5.79 16.95 -6.20
CA LEU A 263 -5.11 16.27 -7.29
C LEU A 263 -6.08 15.48 -8.15
N PRO A 264 -5.98 15.52 -9.50
CA PRO A 264 -6.68 14.58 -10.36
C PRO A 264 -6.39 13.13 -9.96
N CYS A 265 -7.44 12.30 -9.89
CA CYS A 265 -7.28 10.92 -9.48
C CYS A 265 -8.22 10.00 -10.27
N VAL A 266 -7.64 8.95 -10.87
CA VAL A 266 -8.37 7.86 -11.52
C VAL A 266 -8.10 6.57 -10.75
N VAL A 267 -9.17 5.91 -10.28
CA VAL A 267 -9.10 4.66 -9.52
C VAL A 267 -9.73 3.50 -10.30
N GLY A 268 -9.31 2.27 -10.00
CA GLY A 268 -9.80 1.11 -10.73
C GLY A 268 -9.37 1.08 -12.19
N ALA A 269 -8.26 1.72 -12.52
CA ALA A 269 -7.65 1.79 -13.84
C ALA A 269 -6.86 0.51 -14.13
N LYS A 270 -7.59 -0.62 -14.20
CA LYS A 270 -7.01 -1.97 -14.27
C LYS A 270 -5.98 -2.11 -15.40
N GLY A 271 -4.78 -2.51 -15.01
CA GLY A 271 -3.67 -2.76 -15.91
C GLY A 271 -2.82 -1.52 -16.21
N ALA A 272 -3.03 -0.39 -15.54
CA ALA A 272 -2.21 0.81 -15.73
C ALA A 272 -0.73 0.56 -15.41
N LEU A 273 -0.43 -0.16 -14.33
CA LEU A 273 0.95 -0.55 -13.98
C LEU A 273 1.62 -1.42 -15.06
N ALA A 274 0.87 -2.27 -15.75
CA ALA A 274 1.39 -3.12 -16.81
C ALA A 274 1.48 -2.42 -18.17
N GLU A 275 0.67 -1.37 -18.38
CA GLU A 275 0.57 -0.68 -19.66
C GLU A 275 1.65 0.40 -19.83
N PHE A 276 1.90 1.19 -18.78
CA PHE A 276 2.85 2.30 -18.84
C PHE A 276 4.26 1.90 -18.41
N LYS A 277 5.25 2.70 -18.77
CA LYS A 277 6.64 2.53 -18.34
C LYS A 277 7.05 3.65 -17.38
N ASP A 278 7.96 3.34 -16.48
CA ASP A 278 8.51 4.34 -15.57
C ASP A 278 9.21 5.47 -16.34
N GLY A 279 8.81 6.70 -16.08
CA GLY A 279 9.28 7.91 -16.78
C GLY A 279 8.57 8.25 -18.08
N GLU A 280 7.59 7.47 -18.52
CA GLU A 280 6.80 7.73 -19.72
C GLU A 280 5.84 8.92 -19.50
N GLU A 281 5.75 9.84 -20.45
CA GLU A 281 4.81 10.97 -20.37
C GLU A 281 3.36 10.48 -20.52
N VAL A 282 2.55 10.76 -19.52
CA VAL A 282 1.13 10.38 -19.50
C VAL A 282 0.22 11.56 -19.20
N GLU A 283 -0.99 11.51 -19.69
CA GLU A 283 -2.07 12.43 -19.36
C GLU A 283 -3.16 11.70 -18.59
N VAL A 284 -3.57 12.27 -17.47
CA VAL A 284 -4.66 11.81 -16.63
C VAL A 284 -5.83 12.76 -16.77
N ASP A 285 -6.93 12.29 -17.34
CA ASP A 285 -8.21 13.01 -17.37
C ASP A 285 -9.16 12.34 -16.36
N ALA A 286 -9.19 12.87 -15.16
CA ALA A 286 -10.05 12.35 -14.11
C ALA A 286 -11.52 12.76 -14.27
N ASP A 287 -11.84 13.73 -15.15
CA ASP A 287 -13.23 14.05 -15.49
C ASP A 287 -13.83 12.99 -16.43
N ALA A 288 -13.01 12.47 -17.35
CA ALA A 288 -13.36 11.37 -18.25
C ALA A 288 -13.07 9.97 -17.66
N GLY A 289 -12.27 9.89 -16.59
CA GLY A 289 -11.79 8.63 -16.00
C GLY A 289 -10.81 7.88 -16.91
N THR A 290 -9.92 8.61 -17.61
CA THR A 290 -8.96 8.03 -18.55
C THR A 290 -7.52 8.38 -18.21
N VAL A 291 -6.62 7.46 -18.59
CA VAL A 291 -5.17 7.65 -18.56
C VAL A 291 -4.61 7.18 -19.89
N GLU A 292 -3.80 8.01 -20.53
CA GLU A 292 -3.22 7.73 -21.84
C GLU A 292 -1.80 8.28 -22.01
N ARG A 293 -1.07 7.75 -22.99
CA ARG A 293 0.25 8.29 -23.37
C ARG A 293 0.10 9.66 -23.97
N ARG A 294 0.95 10.56 -23.57
CA ARG A 294 1.06 11.87 -24.18
C ARG A 294 2.11 11.81 -25.29
N HIS A 295 1.68 12.00 -26.53
CA HIS A 295 2.54 12.04 -27.71
C HIS A 295 3.19 13.41 -27.89
#